data_913f4fbe33e10e4525c7c4f13598f082
#
_entry.id   913f4fbe33e10e4525c7c4f13598f082
#
_cell.length_a   1.000
_cell.length_b   1.000
_cell.length_c   1.000
_cell.angle_alpha   90.00
_cell.angle_beta   90.00
_cell.angle_gamma   90.00
#
_symmetry.space_group_name_H-M   'P 1'
#
loop_
_entity.id
_entity.type
_entity.pdbx_description
1 polymer ?
#
loop_
_entity_poly.entity_id
_entity_poly.type
_entity_poly.pdbx_seq_one_letter_code
_entity_poly.pdbx_strand_id
1 'polypeptide(L)'
;MGNALKADETSWDAQVMKSAELVLVDFWAVWCGPCQMVAPVIEELATEYAGKVKVMKLNTDENPEIAGKYQVMSIPTILIFKNGQPVERLVGAMPKRKFKEVLDSLLAQTSKTA
;
A
#
# COMPACT_ATOMS: atom_id res chain seq x y z
N MET A 1 -7.23 1.01 16.93
CA MET A 1 -5.93 1.60 16.59
C MET A 1 -5.36 0.92 15.40
N GLY A 2 -4.93 1.70 14.45
CA GLY A 2 -4.40 1.15 13.22
C GLY A 2 -2.92 0.80 13.34
N ASN A 3 -2.51 -0.22 12.60
CA ASN A 3 -1.11 -0.61 12.50
C ASN A 3 -0.49 -0.17 11.18
N ALA A 4 -1.30 0.35 10.25
CA ALA A 4 -0.80 0.91 9.01
C ALA A 4 -0.08 2.24 9.30
N LEU A 5 1.09 2.40 8.70
CA LEU A 5 1.92 3.58 8.90
C LEU A 5 1.52 4.69 7.93
N LYS A 6 1.67 5.94 8.37
CA LYS A 6 1.41 7.07 7.50
C LYS A 6 2.58 7.27 6.53
N ALA A 7 2.27 7.42 5.26
CA ALA A 7 3.27 7.79 4.25
C ALA A 7 2.97 9.22 3.80
N ASP A 8 4.02 9.98 3.52
CA ASP A 8 3.89 11.35 3.01
C ASP A 8 5.13 11.69 2.18
N GLU A 9 5.13 12.90 1.64
CA GLU A 9 6.22 13.33 0.75
C GLU A 9 7.56 13.36 1.47
N THR A 10 7.57 13.67 2.76
CA THR A 10 8.83 13.75 3.51
C THR A 10 9.40 12.39 3.85
N SER A 11 8.56 11.37 4.05
CA SER A 11 9.00 10.03 4.43
C SER A 11 9.08 9.06 3.25
N TRP A 12 8.61 9.47 2.08
CA TRP A 12 8.46 8.57 0.93
C TRP A 12 9.76 7.88 0.54
N ASP A 13 10.82 8.64 0.38
CA ASP A 13 12.08 8.07 -0.08
C ASP A 13 12.60 7.02 0.90
N ALA A 14 12.66 7.38 2.18
CA ALA A 14 13.22 6.48 3.20
C ALA A 14 12.32 5.27 3.44
N GLN A 15 11.00 5.46 3.48
CA GLN A 15 10.08 4.41 3.90
C GLN A 15 9.62 3.52 2.76
N VAL A 16 9.54 4.04 1.54
CA VAL A 16 9.02 3.29 0.41
C VAL A 16 10.12 2.97 -0.59
N MET A 17 10.82 4.00 -1.07
CA MET A 17 11.81 3.81 -2.13
C MET A 17 13.00 2.96 -1.69
N LYS A 18 13.42 3.12 -0.44
CA LYS A 18 14.60 2.43 0.10
C LYS A 18 14.27 1.26 1.00
N SER A 19 13.00 0.85 1.04
CA SER A 19 12.58 -0.25 1.90
C SER A 19 13.11 -1.58 1.39
N ALA A 20 13.66 -2.39 2.31
CA ALA A 20 14.06 -3.75 2.01
C ALA A 20 12.87 -4.71 1.97
N GLU A 21 11.77 -4.32 2.62
CA GLU A 21 10.53 -5.11 2.62
C GLU A 21 9.64 -4.71 1.46
N LEU A 22 8.71 -5.59 1.08
CA LEU A 22 7.60 -5.16 0.24
C LEU A 22 6.85 -4.06 0.96
N VAL A 23 6.36 -3.08 0.21
CA VAL A 23 5.56 -1.99 0.78
C VAL A 23 4.24 -1.92 0.06
N LEU A 24 3.15 -2.01 0.82
CA LEU A 24 1.80 -1.80 0.31
C LEU A 24 1.39 -0.39 0.70
N VAL A 25 1.00 0.42 -0.27
CA VAL A 25 0.56 1.79 -0.01
C VAL A 25 -0.89 1.95 -0.45
N ASP A 26 -1.75 2.31 0.49
CA ASP A 26 -3.17 2.60 0.26
C ASP A 26 -3.32 4.10 0.02
N PHE A 27 -3.60 4.47 -1.23
CA PHE A 27 -3.89 5.86 -1.60
C PHE A 27 -5.36 6.14 -1.34
N TRP A 28 -5.66 7.07 -0.43
CA TRP A 28 -7.01 7.31 0.08
C TRP A 28 -7.28 8.80 0.28
N ALA A 29 -8.54 9.13 0.55
CA ALA A 29 -8.92 10.48 0.96
C ALA A 29 -10.08 10.40 1.95
N VAL A 30 -10.22 11.44 2.76
CA VAL A 30 -11.23 11.49 3.82
C VAL A 30 -12.65 11.38 3.25
N TRP A 31 -12.88 12.01 2.10
CA TRP A 31 -14.21 12.10 1.47
C TRP A 31 -14.59 10.84 0.68
N CYS A 32 -13.72 9.87 0.59
CA CYS A 32 -13.88 8.71 -0.28
C CYS A 32 -14.60 7.57 0.44
N GLY A 33 -15.85 7.28 0.04
CA GLY A 33 -16.63 6.21 0.65
C GLY A 33 -16.01 4.83 0.51
N PRO A 34 -15.62 4.41 -0.72
CA PRO A 34 -14.96 3.10 -0.87
C PRO A 34 -13.65 2.98 -0.09
N CYS A 35 -12.93 4.10 0.11
CA CYS A 35 -11.72 4.08 0.94
C CYS A 35 -12.05 3.72 2.37
N GLN A 36 -13.20 4.21 2.89
CA GLN A 36 -13.65 3.88 4.24
C GLN A 36 -13.97 2.40 4.38
N MET A 37 -14.50 1.80 3.31
CA MET A 37 -14.83 0.38 3.31
C MET A 37 -13.58 -0.50 3.37
N VAL A 38 -12.51 -0.08 2.72
CA VAL A 38 -11.29 -0.89 2.67
C VAL A 38 -10.37 -0.61 3.86
N ALA A 39 -10.57 0.50 4.57
CA ALA A 39 -9.69 0.88 5.67
C ALA A 39 -9.50 -0.22 6.73
N PRO A 40 -10.56 -0.88 7.21
CA PRO A 40 -10.37 -1.97 8.18
C PRO A 40 -9.53 -3.11 7.62
N VAL A 41 -9.69 -3.42 6.34
CA VAL A 41 -8.92 -4.48 5.69
C VAL A 41 -7.45 -4.12 5.67
N ILE A 42 -7.13 -2.87 5.36
CA ILE A 42 -5.74 -2.39 5.34
C ILE A 42 -5.12 -2.52 6.73
N GLU A 43 -5.87 -2.17 7.78
CA GLU A 43 -5.36 -2.31 9.14
C GLU A 43 -5.13 -3.76 9.52
N GLU A 44 -6.03 -4.65 9.10
CA GLU A 44 -5.84 -6.09 9.34
C GLU A 44 -4.61 -6.63 8.62
N LEU A 45 -4.39 -6.18 7.38
CA LEU A 45 -3.21 -6.59 6.63
C LEU A 45 -1.93 -6.11 7.31
N ALA A 46 -1.94 -4.90 7.85
CA ALA A 46 -0.79 -4.37 8.57
C ALA A 46 -0.42 -5.25 9.75
N THR A 47 -1.42 -5.79 10.45
CA THR A 47 -1.19 -6.68 11.58
C THR A 47 -0.72 -8.06 11.11
N GLU A 48 -1.41 -8.64 10.12
CA GLU A 48 -1.13 -10.00 9.69
C GLU A 48 0.22 -10.13 8.98
N TYR A 49 0.66 -9.09 8.28
CA TYR A 49 1.90 -9.14 7.52
C TYR A 49 3.06 -8.40 8.19
N ALA A 50 2.90 -8.06 9.46
CA ALA A 50 3.95 -7.37 10.22
C ALA A 50 5.25 -8.18 10.14
N GLY A 51 6.35 -7.49 9.82
CA GLY A 51 7.65 -8.12 9.65
C GLY A 51 7.90 -8.69 8.27
N LYS A 52 6.89 -8.76 7.41
CA LYS A 52 7.02 -9.26 6.04
C LYS A 52 6.69 -8.20 5.00
N VAL A 53 5.66 -7.41 5.25
CA VAL A 53 5.22 -6.34 4.36
C VAL A 53 5.00 -5.10 5.20
N LYS A 54 5.53 -3.99 4.74
CA LYS A 54 5.26 -2.70 5.36
C LYS A 54 3.97 -2.16 4.77
N VAL A 55 2.96 -1.94 5.59
CA VAL A 55 1.65 -1.45 5.13
C VAL A 55 1.52 0.01 5.51
N MET A 56 1.29 0.85 4.50
CA MET A 56 1.26 2.31 4.69
C MET A 56 0.00 2.89 4.06
N LYS A 57 -0.37 4.07 4.51
CA LYS A 57 -1.51 4.83 4.01
C LYS A 57 -1.04 6.21 3.59
N LEU A 58 -1.46 6.66 2.42
CA LEU A 58 -1.10 7.97 1.90
C LEU A 58 -2.35 8.74 1.52
N ASN A 59 -2.55 9.88 2.17
CA ASN A 59 -3.68 10.78 1.87
C ASN A 59 -3.36 11.56 0.60
N THR A 60 -4.15 11.35 -0.45
CA THR A 60 -3.86 11.96 -1.76
C THR A 60 -4.05 13.48 -1.75
N ASP A 61 -4.99 13.98 -0.94
CA ASP A 61 -5.21 15.42 -0.88
C ASP A 61 -4.03 16.14 -0.23
N GLU A 62 -3.37 15.49 0.72
CA GLU A 62 -2.20 16.05 1.40
C GLU A 62 -0.91 15.82 0.64
N ASN A 63 -0.90 14.84 -0.29
CA ASN A 63 0.31 14.46 -1.00
C ASN A 63 0.05 14.32 -2.50
N PRO A 64 -0.37 15.43 -3.15
CA PRO A 64 -0.77 15.38 -4.56
C PRO A 64 0.39 15.05 -5.51
N GLU A 65 1.62 15.40 -5.15
CA GLU A 65 2.75 15.12 -6.03
C GLU A 65 3.03 13.63 -6.15
N ILE A 66 2.95 12.91 -5.03
CA ILE A 66 3.17 11.45 -5.07
C ILE A 66 2.03 10.78 -5.83
N ALA A 67 0.78 11.18 -5.55
CA ALA A 67 -0.37 10.63 -6.26
C ALA A 67 -0.23 10.86 -7.77
N GLY A 68 0.20 12.06 -8.16
CA GLY A 68 0.40 12.38 -9.58
C GLY A 68 1.54 11.59 -10.20
N LYS A 69 2.63 11.43 -9.48
CA LYS A 69 3.78 10.67 -9.96
C LYS A 69 3.41 9.25 -10.35
N TYR A 70 2.56 8.61 -9.58
CA TYR A 70 2.15 7.24 -9.84
C TYR A 70 0.82 7.14 -10.57
N GLN A 71 0.32 8.29 -11.07
CA GLN A 71 -0.89 8.34 -11.89
C GLN A 71 -2.08 7.70 -11.19
N VAL A 72 -2.25 8.07 -9.91
CA VAL A 72 -3.40 7.62 -9.14
C VAL A 72 -4.59 8.51 -9.51
N MET A 73 -5.46 7.98 -10.36
CA MET A 73 -6.60 8.74 -10.92
C MET A 73 -7.89 8.48 -10.18
N SER A 74 -7.99 7.36 -9.50
CA SER A 74 -9.17 7.01 -8.71
C SER A 74 -8.71 6.39 -7.41
N ILE A 75 -9.55 6.46 -6.38
CA ILE A 75 -9.22 5.94 -5.05
C ILE A 75 -10.37 5.09 -4.53
N PRO A 76 -10.06 4.06 -3.72
CA PRO A 76 -8.72 3.70 -3.28
C PRO A 76 -7.91 3.07 -4.41
N THR A 77 -6.63 3.35 -4.45
CA THR A 77 -5.67 2.64 -5.28
C THR A 77 -4.62 2.09 -4.33
N ILE A 78 -4.35 0.81 -4.44
CA ILE A 78 -3.31 0.17 -3.65
C ILE A 78 -2.16 -0.18 -4.57
N LEU A 79 -0.99 0.38 -4.28
CA LEU A 79 0.23 0.04 -4.99
C LEU A 79 1.11 -0.81 -4.08
N ILE A 80 1.74 -1.82 -4.66
CA ILE A 80 2.70 -2.63 -3.91
C ILE A 80 4.07 -2.42 -4.56
N PHE A 81 5.03 -2.06 -3.74
CA PHE A 81 6.40 -1.74 -4.16
C PHE A 81 7.36 -2.83 -3.75
N LYS A 82 8.29 -3.13 -4.64
CA LYS A 82 9.42 -4.02 -4.36
C LYS A 82 10.68 -3.30 -4.80
N ASN A 83 11.60 -3.08 -3.86
CA ASN A 83 12.87 -2.38 -4.12
C ASN A 83 12.63 -1.03 -4.81
N GLY A 84 11.64 -0.28 -4.32
CA GLY A 84 11.34 1.05 -4.82
C GLY A 84 10.56 1.10 -6.12
N GLN A 85 10.16 -0.05 -6.67
CA GLN A 85 9.41 -0.12 -7.94
C GLN A 85 8.00 -0.64 -7.69
N PRO A 86 6.97 0.00 -8.27
CA PRO A 86 5.63 -0.54 -8.16
C PRO A 86 5.52 -1.81 -8.99
N VAL A 87 5.11 -2.90 -8.34
CA VAL A 87 4.99 -4.21 -9.01
C VAL A 87 3.54 -4.66 -9.13
N GLU A 88 2.62 -4.04 -8.38
CA GLU A 88 1.19 -4.34 -8.49
C GLU A 88 0.38 -3.07 -8.26
N ARG A 89 -0.76 -2.98 -8.96
CA ARG A 89 -1.72 -1.89 -8.83
C ARG A 89 -3.10 -2.49 -8.72
N LEU A 90 -3.78 -2.24 -7.59
CA LEU A 90 -5.12 -2.73 -7.35
C LEU A 90 -6.02 -1.52 -7.13
N VAL A 91 -7.02 -1.35 -7.99
CA VAL A 91 -7.90 -0.17 -7.96
C VAL A 91 -9.28 -0.57 -7.45
N GLY A 92 -9.78 0.18 -6.47
CA GLY A 92 -11.09 -0.03 -5.91
C GLY A 92 -11.08 -0.83 -4.62
N ALA A 93 -12.25 -0.88 -3.97
CA ALA A 93 -12.40 -1.57 -2.70
C ALA A 93 -12.58 -3.05 -2.95
N MET A 94 -11.49 -3.78 -2.91
CA MET A 94 -11.48 -5.22 -3.15
C MET A 94 -11.60 -6.00 -1.84
N PRO A 95 -12.05 -7.27 -1.90
CA PRO A 95 -12.10 -8.08 -0.68
C PRO A 95 -10.69 -8.41 -0.19
N LYS A 96 -10.57 -8.61 1.12
CA LYS A 96 -9.29 -8.90 1.77
C LYS A 96 -8.56 -10.07 1.09
N ARG A 97 -9.32 -11.08 0.68
CA ARG A 97 -8.74 -12.27 0.02
C ARG A 97 -7.88 -11.88 -1.18
N LYS A 98 -8.34 -10.89 -1.97
CA LYS A 98 -7.60 -10.48 -3.16
C LYS A 98 -6.23 -9.89 -2.79
N PHE A 99 -6.20 -9.04 -1.78
CA PHE A 99 -4.95 -8.46 -1.33
C PHE A 99 -3.99 -9.54 -0.81
N LYS A 100 -4.52 -10.50 -0.06
CA LYS A 100 -3.69 -11.58 0.48
C LYS A 100 -3.12 -12.44 -0.64
N GLU A 101 -3.92 -12.76 -1.65
CA GLU A 101 -3.44 -13.55 -2.80
C GLU A 101 -2.24 -12.87 -3.45
N VAL A 102 -2.34 -11.56 -3.68
CA VAL A 102 -1.28 -10.81 -4.34
C VAL A 102 -0.03 -10.75 -3.45
N LEU A 103 -0.21 -10.43 -2.17
CA LEU A 103 0.91 -10.33 -1.24
C LEU A 103 1.61 -11.68 -1.08
N ASP A 104 0.84 -12.75 -0.90
CA ASP A 104 1.42 -14.08 -0.71
C ASP A 104 2.20 -14.51 -1.96
N SER A 105 1.68 -14.19 -3.13
CA SER A 105 2.36 -14.50 -4.38
C SER A 105 3.70 -13.75 -4.48
N LEU A 106 3.70 -12.47 -4.14
CA LEU A 106 4.93 -11.67 -4.20
C LEU A 106 5.95 -12.13 -3.17
N LEU A 107 5.50 -12.50 -1.97
CA LEU A 107 6.40 -13.02 -0.94
C LEU A 107 7.00 -14.36 -1.35
N ALA A 108 6.24 -15.21 -2.03
CA ALA A 108 6.76 -16.47 -2.53
C ALA A 108 7.83 -16.26 -3.60
N GLN A 109 7.62 -15.28 -4.48
CA GLN A 109 8.61 -14.93 -5.51
C GLN A 109 9.89 -14.42 -4.87
N THR A 110 9.77 -13.58 -3.85
CA THR A 110 10.92 -13.04 -3.14
C THR A 110 11.74 -14.17 -2.51
N SER A 111 11.07 -15.13 -1.92
CA SER A 111 11.74 -16.29 -1.31
C SER A 111 12.50 -17.10 -2.34
N LYS A 112 11.98 -17.21 -3.56
CA LYS A 112 12.60 -18.03 -4.62
C LYS A 112 13.84 -17.40 -5.21
N THR A 113 14.03 -16.10 -5.02
CA THR A 113 15.18 -15.41 -5.58
C THR A 113 16.39 -15.41 -4.66
N ALA A 114 16.27 -16.03 -3.53
CA ALA A 114 17.35 -16.09 -2.55
C ALA A 114 18.52 -16.94 -3.04
#